data_4a979134e511cf4b2b3b01edae421bf5
#
_entry.id   4a979134e511cf4b2b3b01edae421bf5
#
_cell.length_a   1.000
_cell.length_b   1.000
_cell.length_c   1.000
_cell.angle_alpha   90.00
_cell.angle_beta   90.00
_cell.angle_gamma   90.00
#
_symmetry.space_group_name_H-M   'P 1'
#
loop_
_entity.id
_entity.type
_entity.pdbx_description
1 polymer ?
#
loop_
_entity_poly.entity_id
_entity_poly.type
_entity_poly.pdbx_seq_one_letter_code
_entity_poly.pdbx_strand_id
1 'polypeptide(L)'
;MPAVSHVLVTGAGLAGTATATGLAAAGVAVDLIDVKREITAIGSGITMQGNGLRELRRLGVLDAVLDAGYPFDSLGLRAPDPAGTLLAEIPDARTGGPDLPATVGLPRPALARIMADRAVAAGARLRLGTTVSSLSQDGSGVDVLFSDGSAGRYDLVVGADGIRSATRRMIGVTDEPRPTGMGIFRAFGPRPASVTRTDLYYGGPAYIAGYCPTGENSLYAYVVEDAQDRSALAPAGRLAAMRNLSEAYHGPWDEIRATLTDPDTVSYTLFEALVVPAPWNRGRVVLIGDAAHACPPTLAQGGSQALEDAAVLTELLLSATTLDDVLWAAFTARRFERAKTVVEASCQLGQWQLDHEQGDLPGLMATITALVSQPA
;
A
#
# COMPACT_ATOMS: atom_id res chain seq x y z
N MET A 1 -18.12 5.27 -26.70
CA MET A 1 -16.71 5.60 -26.44
C MET A 1 -16.59 5.82 -24.96
N PRO A 2 -15.45 5.50 -24.32
CA PRO A 2 -15.22 5.77 -22.91
C PRO A 2 -15.42 7.26 -22.56
N ALA A 3 -15.68 7.57 -21.29
CA ALA A 3 -15.85 8.94 -20.80
C ALA A 3 -14.56 9.81 -20.97
N VAL A 4 -13.44 9.17 -21.22
CA VAL A 4 -12.13 9.79 -21.37
C VAL A 4 -11.36 9.17 -22.55
N SER A 5 -10.56 9.97 -23.22
CA SER A 5 -9.68 9.57 -24.33
C SER A 5 -8.19 9.79 -24.01
N HIS A 6 -7.88 10.78 -23.16
CA HIS A 6 -6.52 11.11 -22.72
C HIS A 6 -6.49 11.45 -21.24
N VAL A 7 -5.75 10.68 -20.45
CA VAL A 7 -5.70 10.75 -18.98
C VAL A 7 -4.27 10.97 -18.51
N LEU A 8 -4.08 11.90 -17.57
CA LEU A 8 -2.86 12.00 -16.78
C LEU A 8 -3.03 11.26 -15.46
N VAL A 9 -2.09 10.41 -15.14
CA VAL A 9 -1.97 9.75 -13.82
C VAL A 9 -0.72 10.27 -13.13
N THR A 10 -0.86 10.87 -11.95
CA THR A 10 0.25 11.37 -11.13
C THR A 10 0.61 10.36 -10.06
N GLY A 11 1.87 9.87 -10.06
CA GLY A 11 2.37 8.86 -9.14
C GLY A 11 2.36 7.45 -9.74
N ALA A 12 3.55 6.86 -9.90
CA ALA A 12 3.74 5.49 -10.39
C ALA A 12 3.79 4.45 -9.25
N GLY A 13 2.99 4.66 -8.19
CA GLY A 13 2.70 3.69 -7.13
C GLY A 13 1.66 2.66 -7.58
N LEU A 14 1.16 1.83 -6.65
CA LEU A 14 0.20 0.76 -6.95
C LEU A 14 -1.10 1.30 -7.57
N ALA A 15 -1.70 2.34 -6.99
CA ALA A 15 -2.92 2.93 -7.53
C ALA A 15 -2.72 3.48 -8.95
N GLY A 16 -1.64 4.25 -9.16
CA GLY A 16 -1.39 4.90 -10.45
C GLY A 16 -1.03 3.91 -11.56
N THR A 17 -0.13 2.95 -11.29
CA THR A 17 0.23 1.92 -12.28
C THR A 17 -0.94 1.00 -12.61
N ALA A 18 -1.79 0.66 -11.63
CA ALA A 18 -2.99 -0.14 -11.87
C ALA A 18 -4.01 0.61 -12.74
N THR A 19 -4.27 1.89 -12.44
CA THR A 19 -5.17 2.73 -13.24
C THR A 19 -4.62 2.90 -14.67
N ALA A 20 -3.32 3.21 -14.79
CA ALA A 20 -2.68 3.38 -16.09
C ALA A 20 -2.74 2.09 -16.92
N THR A 21 -2.52 0.92 -16.30
CA THR A 21 -2.63 -0.38 -16.96
C THR A 21 -4.05 -0.61 -17.48
N GLY A 22 -5.06 -0.43 -16.63
CA GLY A 22 -6.44 -0.72 -17.00
C GLY A 22 -6.96 0.18 -18.12
N LEU A 23 -6.69 1.48 -18.04
CA LEU A 23 -7.10 2.45 -19.08
C LEU A 23 -6.34 2.25 -20.39
N ALA A 24 -5.01 2.09 -20.35
CA ALA A 24 -4.20 1.92 -21.55
C ALA A 24 -4.52 0.61 -22.28
N ALA A 25 -4.76 -0.49 -21.54
CA ALA A 25 -5.19 -1.76 -22.11
C ALA A 25 -6.53 -1.67 -22.86
N ALA A 26 -7.38 -0.71 -22.48
CA ALA A 26 -8.64 -0.42 -23.14
C ALA A 26 -8.52 0.63 -24.29
N GLY A 27 -7.31 1.07 -24.63
CA GLY A 27 -7.05 2.01 -25.72
C GLY A 27 -7.17 3.48 -25.36
N VAL A 28 -7.30 3.83 -24.09
CA VAL A 28 -7.23 5.22 -23.61
C VAL A 28 -5.76 5.67 -23.62
N ALA A 29 -5.45 6.86 -24.15
CA ALA A 29 -4.12 7.44 -24.05
C ALA A 29 -3.81 7.81 -22.58
N VAL A 30 -2.70 7.30 -22.04
CA VAL A 30 -2.34 7.54 -20.65
C VAL A 30 -0.90 8.04 -20.53
N ASP A 31 -0.74 9.20 -19.92
CA ASP A 31 0.52 9.69 -19.39
C ASP A 31 0.61 9.34 -17.91
N LEU A 32 1.59 8.53 -17.52
CA LEU A 32 1.90 8.18 -16.15
C LEU A 32 3.19 8.88 -15.73
N ILE A 33 3.13 9.72 -14.70
CA ILE A 33 4.31 10.48 -14.23
C ILE A 33 4.67 10.13 -12.79
N ASP A 34 5.96 10.20 -12.46
CA ASP A 34 6.44 10.13 -11.08
C ASP A 34 7.59 11.11 -10.84
N VAL A 35 7.64 11.70 -9.65
CA VAL A 35 8.70 12.61 -9.23
C VAL A 35 10.06 11.89 -9.09
N LYS A 36 10.04 10.59 -8.81
CA LYS A 36 11.26 9.77 -8.75
C LYS A 36 11.85 9.56 -10.14
N ARG A 37 13.16 9.52 -10.20
CA ARG A 37 13.89 9.31 -11.46
C ARG A 37 14.00 7.84 -11.87
N GLU A 38 13.61 6.93 -10.99
CA GLU A 38 13.62 5.49 -11.22
C GLU A 38 12.47 4.81 -10.46
N ILE A 39 12.05 3.66 -10.93
CA ILE A 39 11.03 2.85 -10.24
C ILE A 39 11.68 2.18 -9.04
N THR A 40 11.57 2.84 -7.90
CA THR A 40 12.03 2.33 -6.61
C THR A 40 10.92 2.46 -5.59
N ALA A 41 10.82 1.50 -4.70
CA ALA A 41 10.00 1.60 -3.50
C ALA A 41 10.92 1.63 -2.28
N ILE A 42 10.77 2.65 -1.44
CA ILE A 42 11.44 2.68 -0.16
C ILE A 42 10.75 1.65 0.73
N GLY A 43 11.55 0.81 1.35
CA GLY A 43 11.04 -0.20 2.28
C GLY A 43 11.50 -1.60 1.92
N SER A 44 11.28 -2.50 2.87
CA SER A 44 11.77 -3.87 2.82
C SER A 44 10.83 -4.80 2.05
N GLY A 45 9.59 -4.92 2.49
CA GLY A 45 8.61 -5.82 1.91
C GLY A 45 7.21 -5.23 1.91
N ILE A 46 6.32 -5.95 1.27
CA ILE A 46 4.88 -5.71 1.31
C ILE A 46 4.16 -7.06 1.40
N THR A 47 3.05 -7.06 2.11
CA THR A 47 2.15 -8.20 2.21
C THR A 47 0.90 -7.88 1.38
N MET A 48 0.60 -8.71 0.39
CA MET A 48 -0.59 -8.59 -0.44
C MET A 48 -1.59 -9.68 -0.06
N GLN A 49 -2.73 -9.26 0.47
CA GLN A 49 -3.82 -10.17 0.84
C GLN A 49 -4.69 -10.51 -0.38
N GLY A 50 -5.53 -11.52 -0.24
CA GLY A 50 -6.31 -12.11 -1.33
C GLY A 50 -7.11 -11.11 -2.17
N ASN A 51 -7.73 -10.07 -1.57
CA ASN A 51 -8.43 -9.04 -2.31
C ASN A 51 -7.50 -8.23 -3.23
N GLY A 52 -6.28 -7.90 -2.78
CA GLY A 52 -5.26 -7.29 -3.64
C GLY A 52 -4.77 -8.25 -4.73
N LEU A 53 -4.57 -9.53 -4.40
CA LEU A 53 -4.19 -10.56 -5.39
C LEU A 53 -5.25 -10.75 -6.47
N ARG A 54 -6.52 -10.62 -6.12
CA ARG A 54 -7.64 -10.63 -7.09
C ARG A 54 -7.50 -9.51 -8.13
N GLU A 55 -7.15 -8.31 -7.69
CA GLU A 55 -6.95 -7.17 -8.61
C GLU A 55 -5.66 -7.32 -9.42
N LEU A 56 -4.56 -7.84 -8.84
CA LEU A 56 -3.33 -8.15 -9.57
C LEU A 56 -3.56 -9.22 -10.66
N ARG A 57 -4.45 -10.20 -10.40
CA ARG A 57 -4.89 -11.17 -11.42
C ARG A 57 -5.63 -10.49 -12.57
N ARG A 58 -6.54 -9.55 -12.29
CA ARG A 58 -7.26 -8.78 -13.32
C ARG A 58 -6.31 -7.95 -14.20
N LEU A 59 -5.24 -7.44 -13.61
CA LEU A 59 -4.21 -6.70 -14.33
C LEU A 59 -3.25 -7.60 -15.14
N GLY A 60 -3.34 -8.93 -14.96
CA GLY A 60 -2.50 -9.91 -15.66
C GLY A 60 -1.07 -9.97 -15.13
N VAL A 61 -0.85 -9.67 -13.86
CA VAL A 61 0.48 -9.69 -13.22
C VAL A 61 0.60 -10.70 -12.06
N LEU A 62 -0.46 -11.47 -11.78
CA LEU A 62 -0.47 -12.38 -10.65
C LEU A 62 0.68 -13.39 -10.68
N ASP A 63 0.93 -14.04 -11.83
CA ASP A 63 1.98 -15.05 -11.96
C ASP A 63 3.35 -14.44 -11.64
N ALA A 64 3.67 -13.27 -12.20
CA ALA A 64 4.90 -12.56 -11.90
C ALA A 64 5.03 -12.16 -10.41
N VAL A 65 3.91 -11.86 -9.75
CA VAL A 65 3.87 -11.56 -8.31
C VAL A 65 4.09 -12.82 -7.48
N LEU A 66 3.51 -13.95 -7.87
CA LEU A 66 3.71 -15.23 -7.20
C LEU A 66 5.16 -15.74 -7.35
N ASP A 67 5.74 -15.58 -8.55
CA ASP A 67 7.14 -15.96 -8.84
C ASP A 67 8.15 -15.07 -8.07
N ALA A 68 7.84 -13.80 -7.88
CA ALA A 68 8.71 -12.85 -7.15
C ALA A 68 8.51 -12.88 -5.64
N GLY A 69 7.43 -13.48 -5.15
CA GLY A 69 7.00 -13.47 -3.76
C GLY A 69 7.06 -14.82 -3.07
N TYR A 70 6.44 -14.89 -1.90
CA TYR A 70 6.29 -16.10 -1.13
C TYR A 70 4.83 -16.23 -0.65
N PRO A 71 4.04 -17.17 -1.18
CA PRO A 71 2.66 -17.38 -0.79
C PRO A 71 2.56 -18.15 0.53
N PHE A 72 1.57 -17.80 1.36
CA PHE A 72 1.23 -18.52 2.58
C PHE A 72 -0.24 -18.31 2.95
N ASP A 73 -0.79 -19.22 3.78
CA ASP A 73 -2.21 -19.29 4.13
C ASP A 73 -2.48 -19.24 5.64
N SER A 74 -1.47 -18.92 6.45
CA SER A 74 -1.62 -18.83 7.89
C SER A 74 -0.73 -17.75 8.50
N LEU A 75 -1.08 -17.31 9.71
CA LEU A 75 -0.33 -16.39 10.56
C LEU A 75 0.06 -17.13 11.84
N GLY A 76 1.30 -16.99 12.28
CA GLY A 76 1.75 -17.49 13.57
C GLY A 76 1.68 -16.43 14.67
N LEU A 77 1.17 -16.78 15.83
CA LEU A 77 1.30 -15.98 17.04
C LEU A 77 2.35 -16.60 17.94
N ARG A 78 3.32 -15.80 18.37
CA ARG A 78 4.42 -16.26 19.23
C ARG A 78 4.50 -15.46 20.53
N ALA A 79 4.95 -16.14 21.58
CA ALA A 79 5.26 -15.52 22.85
C ALA A 79 6.62 -14.82 22.81
N PRO A 80 6.78 -13.67 23.48
CA PRO A 80 8.08 -13.03 23.71
C PRO A 80 8.81 -13.72 24.89
N ASP A 81 8.96 -15.04 24.81
CA ASP A 81 9.67 -15.86 25.79
C ASP A 81 11.03 -16.34 25.25
N PRO A 82 11.93 -16.88 26.11
CA PRO A 82 13.26 -17.32 25.69
C PRO A 82 13.28 -18.41 24.60
N ALA A 83 12.16 -19.12 24.38
CA ALA A 83 12.04 -20.13 23.34
C ALA A 83 11.40 -19.60 22.05
N GLY A 84 10.80 -18.41 22.08
CA GLY A 84 10.00 -17.89 20.99
C GLY A 84 8.81 -18.79 20.66
N THR A 85 8.13 -19.27 21.74
CA THR A 85 7.10 -20.32 21.65
C THR A 85 5.98 -19.94 20.69
N LEU A 86 5.66 -20.81 19.73
CA LEU A 86 4.49 -20.66 18.88
C LEU A 86 3.24 -20.99 19.70
N LEU A 87 2.43 -19.95 19.98
CA LEU A 87 1.20 -20.06 20.76
C LEU A 87 0.03 -20.57 19.92
N ALA A 88 -0.05 -20.11 18.67
CA ALA A 88 -1.10 -20.48 17.76
C ALA A 88 -0.66 -20.30 16.30
N GLU A 89 -1.19 -21.12 15.42
CA GLU A 89 -1.22 -20.91 13.98
C GLU A 89 -2.67 -20.67 13.56
N ILE A 90 -2.93 -19.51 12.98
CA ILE A 90 -4.27 -19.05 12.61
C ILE A 90 -4.36 -19.09 11.09
N PRO A 91 -5.29 -19.87 10.52
CA PRO A 91 -5.55 -19.84 9.08
C PRO A 91 -5.98 -18.43 8.64
N ASP A 92 -5.35 -17.91 7.58
CA ASP A 92 -5.75 -16.66 6.97
C ASP A 92 -6.93 -16.86 6.01
N ALA A 93 -7.81 -15.87 5.96
CA ALA A 93 -8.95 -15.88 5.06
C ALA A 93 -8.52 -15.63 3.61
N ARG A 94 -8.93 -16.51 2.69
CA ARG A 94 -8.68 -16.35 1.23
C ARG A 94 -9.67 -15.35 0.63
N THR A 95 -9.51 -14.07 0.97
CA THR A 95 -10.41 -12.97 0.59
C THR A 95 -10.45 -12.69 -0.92
N GLY A 96 -9.55 -13.28 -1.70
CA GLY A 96 -9.50 -13.17 -3.16
C GLY A 96 -10.23 -14.29 -3.91
N GLY A 97 -10.67 -15.33 -3.19
CA GLY A 97 -11.28 -16.53 -3.74
C GLY A 97 -10.48 -17.81 -3.41
N PRO A 98 -11.07 -18.99 -3.57
CA PRO A 98 -10.50 -20.26 -3.12
C PRO A 98 -9.24 -20.69 -3.89
N ASP A 99 -9.06 -20.20 -5.09
CA ASP A 99 -7.96 -20.49 -6.02
C ASP A 99 -6.77 -19.52 -5.89
N LEU A 100 -6.84 -18.55 -4.97
CA LEU A 100 -5.74 -17.67 -4.62
C LEU A 100 -5.18 -18.02 -3.23
N PRO A 101 -3.87 -17.83 -2.98
CA PRO A 101 -3.36 -17.88 -1.62
C PRO A 101 -4.01 -16.79 -0.78
N ALA A 102 -4.06 -16.98 0.53
CA ALA A 102 -4.59 -15.96 1.43
C ALA A 102 -3.73 -14.69 1.37
N THR A 103 -2.41 -14.89 1.29
CA THR A 103 -1.43 -13.81 1.38
C THR A 103 -0.18 -14.16 0.57
N VAL A 104 0.44 -13.12 0.00
CA VAL A 104 1.78 -13.19 -0.60
C VAL A 104 2.65 -12.08 0.00
N GLY A 105 3.77 -12.47 0.60
CA GLY A 105 4.81 -11.51 0.95
C GLY A 105 5.77 -11.36 -0.23
N LEU A 106 6.17 -10.12 -0.57
CA LEU A 106 7.13 -9.90 -1.64
C LEU A 106 7.96 -8.62 -1.43
N PRO A 107 9.14 -8.52 -2.07
CA PRO A 107 9.91 -7.29 -2.04
C PRO A 107 9.11 -6.13 -2.68
N ARG A 108 8.93 -5.05 -1.94
CA ARG A 108 8.20 -3.88 -2.44
C ARG A 108 8.76 -3.31 -3.75
N PRO A 109 10.11 -3.24 -3.94
CA PRO A 109 10.67 -2.83 -5.24
C PRO A 109 10.33 -3.77 -6.40
N ALA A 110 10.24 -5.09 -6.15
CA ALA A 110 9.84 -6.05 -7.18
C ALA A 110 8.40 -5.81 -7.64
N LEU A 111 7.46 -5.66 -6.71
CA LEU A 111 6.08 -5.35 -7.04
C LEU A 111 5.96 -4.03 -7.82
N ALA A 112 6.68 -2.98 -7.39
CA ALA A 112 6.67 -1.68 -8.08
C ALA A 112 7.15 -1.81 -9.54
N ARG A 113 8.19 -2.61 -9.79
CA ARG A 113 8.70 -2.86 -11.14
C ARG A 113 7.71 -3.65 -11.99
N ILE A 114 7.19 -4.77 -11.47
CA ILE A 114 6.17 -5.59 -12.16
C ILE A 114 4.99 -4.72 -12.61
N MET A 115 4.50 -3.86 -11.72
CA MET A 115 3.37 -2.98 -12.01
C MET A 115 3.70 -1.89 -13.04
N ALA A 116 4.89 -1.27 -12.96
CA ALA A 116 5.33 -0.26 -13.91
C ALA A 116 5.56 -0.85 -15.31
N ASP A 117 6.23 -2.01 -15.39
CA ASP A 117 6.48 -2.71 -16.64
C ASP A 117 5.16 -3.12 -17.30
N ARG A 118 4.17 -3.55 -16.51
CA ARG A 118 2.83 -3.89 -17.00
C ARG A 118 2.09 -2.67 -17.56
N ALA A 119 2.19 -1.51 -16.88
CA ALA A 119 1.57 -0.27 -17.37
C ALA A 119 2.18 0.17 -18.73
N VAL A 120 3.50 0.10 -18.86
CA VAL A 120 4.19 0.40 -20.12
C VAL A 120 3.82 -0.61 -21.22
N ALA A 121 3.79 -1.90 -20.89
CA ALA A 121 3.38 -2.96 -21.81
C ALA A 121 1.92 -2.83 -22.27
N ALA A 122 1.05 -2.23 -21.44
CA ALA A 122 -0.33 -1.91 -21.80
C ALA A 122 -0.45 -0.68 -22.72
N GLY A 123 0.61 0.10 -22.89
CA GLY A 123 0.64 1.28 -23.75
C GLY A 123 0.68 2.62 -23.00
N ALA A 124 0.78 2.64 -21.69
CA ALA A 124 0.95 3.89 -20.93
C ALA A 124 2.34 4.51 -21.17
N ARG A 125 2.39 5.83 -21.31
CA ARG A 125 3.64 6.58 -21.45
C ARG A 125 4.17 6.97 -20.08
N LEU A 126 5.16 6.25 -19.57
CA LEU A 126 5.80 6.53 -18.29
C LEU A 126 6.87 7.64 -18.43
N ARG A 127 6.75 8.68 -17.58
CA ARG A 127 7.71 9.79 -17.47
C ARG A 127 8.17 9.92 -16.02
N LEU A 128 9.39 9.52 -15.75
CA LEU A 128 10.04 9.62 -14.44
C LEU A 128 10.77 10.97 -14.28
N GLY A 129 11.01 11.38 -13.03
CA GLY A 129 11.62 12.67 -12.70
C GLY A 129 10.74 13.87 -13.02
N THR A 130 9.42 13.66 -13.16
CA THR A 130 8.46 14.68 -13.58
C THR A 130 7.29 14.74 -12.59
N THR A 131 6.88 15.94 -12.23
CA THR A 131 5.69 16.18 -11.42
C THR A 131 4.86 17.32 -11.99
N VAL A 132 3.64 17.49 -11.50
CA VAL A 132 2.78 18.63 -11.83
C VAL A 132 3.26 19.86 -11.06
N SER A 133 3.46 20.98 -11.76
CA SER A 133 3.74 22.29 -11.15
C SER A 133 2.45 23.08 -10.89
N SER A 134 1.52 23.01 -11.82
CA SER A 134 0.19 23.61 -11.66
C SER A 134 -0.82 22.91 -12.57
N LEU A 135 -2.09 22.98 -12.19
CA LEU A 135 -3.20 22.54 -13.00
C LEU A 135 -4.34 23.57 -12.96
N SER A 136 -5.02 23.68 -14.09
CA SER A 136 -6.21 24.53 -14.27
C SER A 136 -7.23 23.73 -15.07
N GLN A 137 -8.49 23.79 -14.71
CA GLN A 137 -9.52 23.00 -15.39
C GLN A 137 -10.70 23.86 -15.80
N ASP A 138 -11.35 23.43 -16.88
CA ASP A 138 -12.62 23.97 -17.36
C ASP A 138 -13.64 22.84 -17.60
N GLY A 139 -14.78 23.15 -18.19
CA GLY A 139 -15.82 22.15 -18.50
C GLY A 139 -15.38 21.06 -19.47
N SER A 140 -14.27 21.24 -20.22
CA SER A 140 -13.82 20.34 -21.28
C SER A 140 -12.52 19.57 -20.98
N GLY A 141 -11.69 20.03 -20.03
CA GLY A 141 -10.43 19.36 -19.69
C GLY A 141 -9.63 20.01 -18.58
N VAL A 142 -8.44 19.49 -18.36
CA VAL A 142 -7.46 19.97 -17.40
C VAL A 142 -6.17 20.34 -18.13
N ASP A 143 -5.77 21.59 -18.04
CA ASP A 143 -4.47 22.07 -18.50
C ASP A 143 -3.45 21.87 -17.38
N VAL A 144 -2.33 21.23 -17.71
CA VAL A 144 -1.28 20.87 -16.75
C VAL A 144 0.05 21.44 -17.21
N LEU A 145 0.75 22.12 -16.30
CA LEU A 145 2.14 22.52 -16.44
C LEU A 145 3.01 21.56 -15.61
N PHE A 146 4.03 20.99 -16.23
CA PHE A 146 4.96 20.07 -15.56
C PHE A 146 6.21 20.77 -15.04
N SER A 147 6.92 20.11 -14.14
CA SER A 147 8.16 20.61 -13.51
C SER A 147 9.32 20.83 -14.49
N ASP A 148 9.29 20.19 -15.64
CA ASP A 148 10.26 20.37 -16.73
C ASP A 148 9.91 21.51 -17.70
N GLY A 149 8.84 22.25 -17.43
CA GLY A 149 8.33 23.35 -18.27
C GLY A 149 7.46 22.91 -19.43
N SER A 150 7.29 21.62 -19.66
CA SER A 150 6.33 21.11 -20.66
C SER A 150 4.89 21.27 -20.17
N ALA A 151 3.93 21.29 -21.11
CA ALA A 151 2.51 21.41 -20.80
C ALA A 151 1.71 20.34 -21.54
N GLY A 152 0.54 20.02 -21.02
CA GLY A 152 -0.40 19.07 -21.63
C GLY A 152 -1.84 19.41 -21.26
N ARG A 153 -2.79 18.88 -22.07
CA ARG A 153 -4.22 18.96 -21.76
C ARG A 153 -4.80 17.56 -21.76
N TYR A 154 -5.61 17.30 -20.73
CA TYR A 154 -6.15 15.97 -20.44
C TYR A 154 -7.65 16.04 -20.18
N ASP A 155 -8.38 14.98 -20.48
CA ASP A 155 -9.81 14.86 -20.13
C ASP A 155 -10.00 14.71 -18.62
N LEU A 156 -9.03 14.05 -17.96
CA LEU A 156 -9.03 13.73 -16.55
C LEU A 156 -7.60 13.69 -16.00
N VAL A 157 -7.42 14.14 -14.76
CA VAL A 157 -6.20 13.92 -13.97
C VAL A 157 -6.54 13.01 -12.79
N VAL A 158 -5.77 11.93 -12.63
CA VAL A 158 -5.87 10.99 -11.51
C VAL A 158 -4.70 11.22 -10.57
N GLY A 159 -4.99 11.75 -9.38
CA GLY A 159 -4.02 11.97 -8.30
C GLY A 159 -3.80 10.68 -7.50
N ALA A 160 -2.71 9.96 -7.82
CA ALA A 160 -2.24 8.75 -7.15
C ALA A 160 -0.84 8.95 -6.55
N ASP A 161 -0.51 10.20 -6.19
CA ASP A 161 0.80 10.68 -5.78
C ASP A 161 1.08 10.52 -4.28
N GLY A 162 0.33 9.59 -3.64
CA GLY A 162 0.62 9.07 -2.32
C GLY A 162 0.20 9.99 -1.16
N ILE A 163 0.58 9.61 0.05
CA ILE A 163 0.14 10.24 1.29
C ILE A 163 0.47 11.75 1.37
N ARG A 164 1.55 12.19 0.73
CA ARG A 164 1.98 13.61 0.65
C ARG A 164 1.49 14.29 -0.64
N SER A 165 0.38 13.84 -1.20
CA SER A 165 -0.14 14.27 -2.50
C SER A 165 -0.09 15.78 -2.73
N ALA A 166 0.62 16.19 -3.78
CA ALA A 166 0.60 17.55 -4.30
C ALA A 166 -0.70 17.81 -5.06
N THR A 167 -1.20 16.81 -5.78
CA THR A 167 -2.48 16.89 -6.51
C THR A 167 -3.64 17.19 -5.55
N ARG A 168 -3.68 16.54 -4.36
CA ARG A 168 -4.67 16.84 -3.31
C ARG A 168 -4.68 18.30 -2.93
N ARG A 169 -3.52 18.89 -2.66
CA ARG A 169 -3.40 20.31 -2.31
C ARG A 169 -3.78 21.24 -3.48
N MET A 170 -3.41 20.91 -4.71
CA MET A 170 -3.72 21.71 -5.91
C MET A 170 -5.23 21.83 -6.17
N ILE A 171 -6.02 20.83 -5.78
CA ILE A 171 -7.48 20.89 -5.91
C ILE A 171 -8.19 21.47 -4.67
N GLY A 172 -7.42 22.10 -3.76
CA GLY A 172 -7.96 22.78 -2.59
C GLY A 172 -8.40 21.86 -1.44
N VAL A 173 -7.98 20.58 -1.43
CA VAL A 173 -8.20 19.68 -0.30
C VAL A 173 -7.09 19.90 0.71
N THR A 174 -7.45 20.32 1.91
CA THR A 174 -6.52 20.73 2.98
C THR A 174 -6.30 19.66 4.04
N ASP A 175 -6.96 18.51 3.91
CA ASP A 175 -6.77 17.40 4.82
C ASP A 175 -5.33 16.87 4.74
N GLU A 176 -4.68 16.76 5.89
CA GLU A 176 -3.30 16.28 6.00
C GLU A 176 -3.22 14.98 6.80
N PRO A 177 -2.24 14.11 6.51
CA PRO A 177 -2.04 12.88 7.28
C PRO A 177 -1.77 13.17 8.75
N ARG A 178 -2.33 12.33 9.62
CA ARG A 178 -2.15 12.43 11.07
C ARG A 178 -1.32 11.27 11.59
N PRO A 179 -0.31 11.52 12.45
CA PRO A 179 0.39 10.45 13.15
C PRO A 179 -0.59 9.62 13.99
N THR A 180 -0.36 8.31 14.09
CA THR A 180 -1.18 7.39 14.90
C THR A 180 -0.52 6.96 16.21
N GLY A 181 0.60 7.57 16.58
CA GLY A 181 1.30 7.26 17.83
C GLY A 181 2.34 6.14 17.74
N MET A 182 2.47 5.48 16.61
CA MET A 182 3.41 4.36 16.41
C MET A 182 4.49 4.67 15.37
N GLY A 183 5.63 4.01 15.52
CA GLY A 183 6.71 3.97 14.55
C GLY A 183 7.20 2.54 14.33
N ILE A 184 7.80 2.27 13.18
CA ILE A 184 8.22 0.94 12.80
C ILE A 184 9.63 0.94 12.20
N PHE A 185 10.48 0.09 12.75
CA PHE A 185 11.69 -0.37 12.08
C PHE A 185 11.34 -1.50 11.12
N ARG A 186 11.91 -1.45 9.94
CA ARG A 186 11.85 -2.53 8.94
C ARG A 186 13.25 -2.84 8.44
N ALA A 187 13.55 -4.12 8.33
CA ALA A 187 14.79 -4.60 7.74
C ALA A 187 14.49 -5.67 6.68
N PHE A 188 15.27 -5.64 5.61
CA PHE A 188 15.25 -6.68 4.59
C PHE A 188 16.49 -7.56 4.75
N GLY A 189 16.32 -8.88 4.67
CA GLY A 189 17.41 -9.81 4.89
C GLY A 189 17.15 -11.20 4.33
N PRO A 190 18.11 -12.12 4.50
CA PRO A 190 17.95 -13.52 4.12
C PRO A 190 16.87 -14.21 4.97
N ARG A 191 16.10 -15.10 4.35
CA ARG A 191 15.05 -15.88 5.00
C ARG A 191 15.63 -17.13 5.67
N PRO A 192 15.51 -17.31 6.99
CA PRO A 192 15.73 -18.61 7.62
C PRO A 192 14.77 -19.67 7.08
N ALA A 193 15.23 -20.92 6.97
CA ALA A 193 14.41 -22.02 6.45
C ALA A 193 13.15 -22.28 7.31
N SER A 194 13.20 -21.94 8.60
CA SER A 194 12.09 -22.03 9.55
C SER A 194 10.97 -21.01 9.30
N VAL A 195 11.22 -19.96 8.53
CA VAL A 195 10.24 -18.90 8.24
C VAL A 195 9.47 -19.26 6.98
N THR A 196 8.26 -19.78 7.11
CA THR A 196 7.37 -20.21 6.03
C THR A 196 6.07 -19.39 5.93
N ARG A 197 5.86 -18.47 6.87
CA ARG A 197 4.69 -17.56 6.95
C ARG A 197 5.07 -16.32 7.75
N THR A 198 4.14 -15.38 7.85
CA THR A 198 4.26 -14.28 8.82
C THR A 198 4.01 -14.80 10.22
N ASP A 199 4.92 -14.53 11.14
CA ASP A 199 4.69 -14.71 12.57
C ASP A 199 4.78 -13.36 13.29
N LEU A 200 3.92 -13.18 14.29
CA LEU A 200 3.82 -11.98 15.12
C LEU A 200 4.07 -12.32 16.59
N TYR A 201 4.87 -11.52 17.24
CA TYR A 201 5.08 -11.51 18.67
C TYR A 201 4.39 -10.27 19.23
N TYR A 202 3.46 -10.45 20.16
CA TYR A 202 2.82 -9.36 20.85
C TYR A 202 3.37 -9.22 22.26
N GLY A 203 3.61 -7.97 22.69
CA GLY A 203 4.20 -7.67 23.98
C GLY A 203 5.73 -7.73 23.99
N GLY A 204 6.32 -7.60 25.19
CA GLY A 204 7.76 -7.39 25.35
C GLY A 204 8.11 -5.90 25.27
N PRO A 205 9.31 -5.53 24.79
CA PRO A 205 9.76 -4.13 24.70
C PRO A 205 9.13 -3.34 23.55
N ALA A 206 8.43 -4.01 22.64
CA ALA A 206 7.74 -3.41 21.50
C ALA A 206 6.29 -3.88 21.44
N TYR A 207 5.43 -3.14 20.72
CA TYR A 207 4.04 -3.53 20.53
C TYR A 207 3.92 -4.80 19.71
N ILE A 208 4.68 -4.84 18.63
CA ILE A 208 4.76 -5.99 17.71
C ILE A 208 6.21 -6.15 17.26
N ALA A 209 6.74 -7.36 17.35
CA ALA A 209 7.86 -7.79 16.55
C ALA A 209 7.36 -8.87 15.58
N GLY A 210 7.77 -8.81 14.33
CA GLY A 210 7.31 -9.77 13.34
C GLY A 210 8.25 -9.89 12.16
N TYR A 211 7.95 -10.87 11.34
CA TYR A 211 8.65 -11.11 10.07
C TYR A 211 7.70 -11.70 9.05
N CYS A 212 8.02 -11.51 7.78
CA CYS A 212 7.26 -12.01 6.66
C CYS A 212 8.22 -12.55 5.59
N PRO A 213 8.07 -13.78 5.11
CA PRO A 213 8.83 -14.25 3.96
C PRO A 213 8.44 -13.44 2.73
N THR A 214 9.41 -13.05 1.92
CA THR A 214 9.20 -12.21 0.72
C THR A 214 9.74 -12.85 -0.56
N GLY A 215 10.19 -14.06 -0.47
CA GLY A 215 10.74 -14.87 -1.56
C GLY A 215 11.40 -16.10 -1.00
N GLU A 216 11.88 -16.97 -1.88
CA GLU A 216 12.54 -18.22 -1.46
C GLU A 216 13.70 -17.97 -0.50
N ASN A 217 14.48 -16.91 -0.72
CA ASN A 217 15.68 -16.60 0.05
C ASN A 217 15.62 -15.28 0.78
N SER A 218 14.46 -14.61 0.83
CA SER A 218 14.34 -13.27 1.40
C SER A 218 13.16 -13.14 2.35
N LEU A 219 13.33 -12.29 3.35
CA LEU A 219 12.27 -11.86 4.26
C LEU A 219 12.37 -10.36 4.54
N TYR A 220 11.32 -9.77 5.06
CA TYR A 220 11.44 -8.57 5.85
C TYR A 220 11.04 -8.81 7.31
N ALA A 221 11.83 -8.22 8.21
CA ALA A 221 11.54 -8.21 9.63
C ALA A 221 11.14 -6.81 10.08
N TYR A 222 10.35 -6.69 11.12
CA TYR A 222 9.88 -5.40 11.64
C TYR A 222 9.65 -5.41 13.14
N VAL A 223 9.84 -4.23 13.74
CA VAL A 223 9.58 -3.98 15.16
C VAL A 223 8.83 -2.66 15.28
N VAL A 224 7.68 -2.67 15.97
CA VAL A 224 6.78 -1.53 16.16
C VAL A 224 6.92 -1.00 17.58
N GLU A 225 7.26 0.27 17.72
CA GLU A 225 7.41 0.97 19.00
C GLU A 225 6.52 2.22 19.06
N ASP A 226 6.50 2.91 20.20
CA ASP A 226 5.98 4.28 20.28
C ASP A 226 6.63 5.18 19.24
N ALA A 227 5.85 6.11 18.68
CA ALA A 227 6.38 7.06 17.72
C ALA A 227 7.54 7.87 18.32
N GLN A 228 8.71 7.77 17.68
CA GLN A 228 9.92 8.49 18.07
C GLN A 228 10.39 9.37 16.92
N ASP A 229 10.99 10.51 17.21
CA ASP A 229 11.76 11.23 16.21
C ASP A 229 13.12 10.54 16.01
N ARG A 230 13.17 9.67 15.01
CA ARG A 230 14.38 8.96 14.60
C ARG A 230 15.06 9.59 13.39
N SER A 231 14.64 10.80 12.99
CA SER A 231 15.15 11.49 11.78
C SER A 231 16.66 11.77 11.84
N ALA A 232 17.19 12.03 13.03
CA ALA A 232 18.62 12.27 13.24
C ALA A 232 19.46 11.00 13.33
N LEU A 233 18.84 9.79 13.40
CA LEU A 233 19.61 8.56 13.48
C LEU A 233 20.28 8.22 12.14
N ALA A 234 21.61 8.13 12.18
CA ALA A 234 22.37 7.55 11.06
C ALA A 234 21.97 6.07 10.84
N PRO A 235 22.20 5.49 9.65
CA PRO A 235 21.88 4.10 9.36
C PRO A 235 22.34 3.11 10.44
N ALA A 236 23.57 3.23 10.91
CA ALA A 236 24.12 2.38 11.99
C ALA A 236 23.35 2.52 13.31
N GLY A 237 22.84 3.73 13.62
CA GLY A 237 22.02 3.96 14.81
C GLY A 237 20.63 3.31 14.67
N ARG A 238 20.04 3.32 13.48
CA ARG A 238 18.77 2.62 13.22
C ARG A 238 18.91 1.10 13.35
N LEU A 239 19.99 0.54 12.80
CA LEU A 239 20.30 -0.89 12.94
C LEU A 239 20.49 -1.26 14.42
N ALA A 240 21.28 -0.49 15.17
CA ALA A 240 21.50 -0.73 16.60
C ALA A 240 20.18 -0.68 17.40
N ALA A 241 19.32 0.33 17.15
CA ALA A 241 18.04 0.45 17.81
C ALA A 241 17.11 -0.74 17.51
N MET A 242 17.00 -1.16 16.26
CA MET A 242 16.19 -2.32 15.88
C MET A 242 16.74 -3.62 16.51
N ARG A 243 18.05 -3.82 16.54
CA ARG A 243 18.66 -4.98 17.18
C ARG A 243 18.34 -5.02 18.69
N ASN A 244 18.54 -3.90 19.40
CA ASN A 244 18.26 -3.81 20.83
C ASN A 244 16.78 -4.10 21.15
N LEU A 245 15.85 -3.52 20.41
CA LEU A 245 14.41 -3.79 20.58
C LEU A 245 14.05 -5.25 20.29
N SER A 246 14.79 -5.91 19.40
CA SER A 246 14.54 -7.31 19.03
C SER A 246 15.21 -8.33 19.96
N GLU A 247 16.05 -7.94 20.91
CA GLU A 247 16.77 -8.86 21.80
C GLU A 247 15.86 -9.76 22.64
N ALA A 248 14.68 -9.27 23.00
CA ALA A 248 13.70 -10.02 23.80
C ALA A 248 12.90 -11.06 22.97
N TYR A 249 13.07 -11.09 21.66
CA TYR A 249 12.34 -12.01 20.77
C TYR A 249 13.25 -13.11 20.27
N HIS A 250 12.83 -14.36 20.44
CA HIS A 250 13.64 -15.57 20.21
C HIS A 250 13.01 -16.48 19.14
N GLY A 251 13.55 -17.68 18.98
CA GLY A 251 13.18 -18.59 17.91
C GLY A 251 13.70 -18.11 16.55
N PRO A 252 12.87 -17.96 15.50
CA PRO A 252 13.33 -17.45 14.21
C PRO A 252 13.99 -16.07 14.28
N TRP A 253 13.63 -15.24 15.27
CA TRP A 253 14.26 -13.93 15.50
C TRP A 253 15.76 -14.02 15.83
N ASP A 254 16.23 -15.10 16.43
CA ASP A 254 17.66 -15.26 16.73
C ASP A 254 18.50 -15.34 15.46
N GLU A 255 18.03 -16.14 14.46
CA GLU A 255 18.67 -16.20 13.14
C GLU A 255 18.52 -14.89 12.37
N ILE A 256 17.31 -14.28 12.38
CA ILE A 256 17.06 -13.00 11.72
C ILE A 256 18.00 -11.94 12.28
N ARG A 257 18.07 -11.79 13.61
CA ARG A 257 18.93 -10.79 14.28
C ARG A 257 20.41 -11.01 13.97
N ALA A 258 20.85 -12.25 13.85
CA ALA A 258 22.23 -12.58 13.47
C ALA A 258 22.58 -12.07 12.05
N THR A 259 21.61 -12.04 11.13
CA THR A 259 21.79 -11.55 9.75
C THR A 259 21.63 -10.05 9.60
N LEU A 260 21.07 -9.35 10.59
CA LEU A 260 20.93 -7.88 10.57
C LEU A 260 22.31 -7.21 10.81
N THR A 261 23.10 -7.09 9.76
CA THR A 261 24.48 -6.55 9.83
C THR A 261 24.69 -5.32 8.94
N ASP A 262 23.85 -5.15 7.89
CA ASP A 262 23.94 -4.03 6.96
C ASP A 262 22.97 -2.91 7.40
N PRO A 263 23.48 -1.75 7.83
CA PRO A 263 22.64 -0.65 8.30
C PRO A 263 21.77 -0.01 7.18
N ASP A 264 22.16 -0.15 5.91
CA ASP A 264 21.42 0.44 4.79
C ASP A 264 20.14 -0.37 4.47
N THR A 265 20.02 -1.58 4.98
CA THR A 265 18.81 -2.40 4.88
C THR A 265 17.73 -2.03 5.90
N VAL A 266 18.05 -1.17 6.89
CA VAL A 266 17.14 -0.80 7.98
C VAL A 266 16.53 0.58 7.75
N SER A 267 15.22 0.63 7.70
CA SER A 267 14.43 1.87 7.61
C SER A 267 13.56 2.07 8.86
N TYR A 268 13.22 3.34 9.14
CA TYR A 268 12.26 3.72 10.16
C TYR A 268 11.22 4.67 9.57
N THR A 269 9.95 4.44 9.87
CA THR A 269 8.86 5.31 9.45
C THR A 269 7.80 5.41 10.54
N LEU A 270 7.12 6.57 10.61
CA LEU A 270 5.95 6.73 11.45
C LEU A 270 4.71 6.12 10.78
N PHE A 271 3.77 5.68 11.61
CA PHE A 271 2.43 5.34 11.13
C PHE A 271 1.59 6.60 11.03
N GLU A 272 0.95 6.77 9.90
CA GLU A 272 0.09 7.91 9.61
C GLU A 272 -1.21 7.41 8.99
N ALA A 273 -2.28 8.16 9.22
CA ALA A 273 -3.59 7.91 8.66
C ALA A 273 -4.17 9.17 8.01
N LEU A 274 -4.93 8.96 6.96
CA LEU A 274 -5.69 9.99 6.27
C LEU A 274 -6.98 9.39 5.72
N VAL A 275 -8.09 10.10 5.85
CA VAL A 275 -9.31 9.90 5.05
C VAL A 275 -9.79 11.25 4.61
N VAL A 276 -9.67 11.53 3.32
CA VAL A 276 -10.25 12.74 2.71
C VAL A 276 -11.77 12.57 2.67
N PRO A 277 -12.55 13.54 3.13
CA PRO A 277 -14.01 13.49 3.01
C PRO A 277 -14.48 13.38 1.55
N ALA A 278 -15.52 12.61 1.32
CA ALA A 278 -16.12 12.48 0.00
C ALA A 278 -16.76 13.81 -0.48
N PRO A 279 -16.85 14.03 -1.79
CA PRO A 279 -16.31 13.22 -2.89
C PRO A 279 -14.80 13.45 -3.09
N TRP A 280 -14.09 12.44 -3.61
CA TRP A 280 -12.66 12.52 -3.86
C TRP A 280 -12.28 13.22 -5.16
N ASN A 281 -13.25 13.63 -5.94
CA ASN A 281 -13.00 14.46 -7.13
C ASN A 281 -13.30 15.94 -6.88
N ARG A 282 -12.65 16.77 -7.65
CA ARG A 282 -13.00 18.18 -7.85
C ARG A 282 -13.02 18.45 -9.36
N GLY A 283 -14.23 18.45 -9.94
CA GLY A 283 -14.37 18.50 -11.39
C GLY A 283 -13.69 17.30 -12.08
N ARG A 284 -12.70 17.60 -12.89
CA ARG A 284 -11.93 16.62 -13.69
C ARG A 284 -10.61 16.18 -13.05
N VAL A 285 -10.48 16.28 -11.74
CA VAL A 285 -9.34 15.76 -10.98
C VAL A 285 -9.88 14.88 -9.88
N VAL A 286 -9.43 13.62 -9.80
CA VAL A 286 -9.85 12.63 -8.79
C VAL A 286 -8.65 12.11 -8.02
N LEU A 287 -8.80 11.90 -6.72
CA LEU A 287 -7.79 11.28 -5.84
C LEU A 287 -8.09 9.81 -5.63
N ILE A 288 -7.04 8.98 -5.58
CA ILE A 288 -7.12 7.54 -5.29
C ILE A 288 -5.94 7.08 -4.43
N GLY A 289 -6.09 5.92 -3.79
CA GLY A 289 -5.07 5.34 -2.93
C GLY A 289 -4.68 6.26 -1.78
N ASP A 290 -3.42 6.25 -1.38
CA ASP A 290 -2.93 7.05 -0.25
C ASP A 290 -3.11 8.58 -0.43
N ALA A 291 -3.38 9.06 -1.63
CA ALA A 291 -3.72 10.47 -1.86
C ALA A 291 -5.11 10.82 -1.30
N ALA A 292 -6.02 9.85 -1.23
CA ALA A 292 -7.37 9.99 -0.69
C ALA A 292 -7.52 9.33 0.70
N HIS A 293 -6.91 8.16 0.93
CA HIS A 293 -7.06 7.38 2.14
C HIS A 293 -5.78 6.57 2.44
N ALA A 294 -4.94 7.08 3.29
CA ALA A 294 -3.76 6.35 3.77
C ALA A 294 -4.08 5.65 5.09
N CYS A 295 -3.72 4.38 5.23
CA CYS A 295 -3.91 3.64 6.45
C CYS A 295 -2.59 3.16 7.08
N PRO A 296 -2.50 3.09 8.41
CA PRO A 296 -1.38 2.44 9.08
C PRO A 296 -1.33 0.95 8.68
N PRO A 297 -0.15 0.32 8.70
CA PRO A 297 0.04 -1.03 8.15
C PRO A 297 -0.50 -2.16 9.04
N THR A 298 -1.20 -1.86 10.11
CA THR A 298 -1.69 -2.82 11.11
C THR A 298 -2.57 -3.94 10.54
N LEU A 299 -3.35 -3.65 9.49
CA LEU A 299 -4.17 -4.64 8.77
C LEU A 299 -3.57 -5.05 7.41
N ALA A 300 -2.42 -4.50 7.01
CA ALA A 300 -1.76 -4.77 5.71
C ALA A 300 -2.68 -4.55 4.47
N GLN A 301 -3.67 -3.63 4.55
CA GLN A 301 -4.68 -3.43 3.50
C GLN A 301 -4.42 -2.25 2.56
N GLY A 302 -3.49 -1.33 2.87
CA GLY A 302 -3.31 -0.09 2.09
C GLY A 302 -3.07 -0.33 0.60
N GLY A 303 -2.19 -1.27 0.26
CA GLY A 303 -1.93 -1.62 -1.14
C GLY A 303 -3.15 -2.23 -1.84
N SER A 304 -3.89 -3.10 -1.16
CA SER A 304 -5.10 -3.73 -1.71
C SER A 304 -6.21 -2.70 -1.96
N GLN A 305 -6.42 -1.74 -1.03
CA GLN A 305 -7.40 -0.67 -1.22
C GLN A 305 -7.04 0.25 -2.39
N ALA A 306 -5.76 0.53 -2.59
CA ALA A 306 -5.28 1.30 -3.75
C ALA A 306 -5.54 0.59 -5.08
N LEU A 307 -5.38 -0.74 -5.14
CA LEU A 307 -5.70 -1.54 -6.31
C LEU A 307 -7.21 -1.61 -6.59
N GLU A 308 -8.02 -1.70 -5.54
CA GLU A 308 -9.48 -1.67 -5.66
C GLU A 308 -9.99 -0.31 -6.18
N ASP A 309 -9.40 0.82 -5.72
CA ASP A 309 -9.74 2.14 -6.28
C ASP A 309 -9.49 2.20 -7.78
N ALA A 310 -8.30 1.74 -8.20
CA ALA A 310 -7.92 1.71 -9.61
C ALA A 310 -8.88 0.84 -10.45
N ALA A 311 -9.27 -0.31 -9.93
CA ALA A 311 -10.21 -1.22 -10.60
C ALA A 311 -11.59 -0.57 -10.80
N VAL A 312 -12.15 0.00 -9.72
CA VAL A 312 -13.47 0.65 -9.76
C VAL A 312 -13.46 1.89 -10.64
N LEU A 313 -12.45 2.76 -10.48
CA LEU A 313 -12.33 3.96 -11.30
C LEU A 313 -12.22 3.62 -12.79
N THR A 314 -11.36 2.66 -13.13
CA THR A 314 -11.19 2.20 -14.52
C THR A 314 -12.48 1.64 -15.10
N GLU A 315 -13.18 0.77 -14.37
CA GLU A 315 -14.45 0.20 -14.79
C GLU A 315 -15.48 1.29 -15.09
N LEU A 316 -15.65 2.27 -14.19
CA LEU A 316 -16.60 3.35 -14.36
C LEU A 316 -16.25 4.27 -15.53
N LEU A 317 -14.98 4.64 -15.69
CA LEU A 317 -14.51 5.48 -16.79
C LEU A 317 -14.71 4.81 -18.15
N LEU A 318 -14.54 3.49 -18.26
CA LEU A 318 -14.70 2.74 -19.49
C LEU A 318 -16.16 2.44 -19.83
N SER A 319 -17.03 2.30 -18.83
CA SER A 319 -18.46 2.03 -19.04
C SER A 319 -19.29 3.29 -19.25
N ALA A 320 -18.89 4.43 -18.70
CA ALA A 320 -19.57 5.71 -18.89
C ALA A 320 -19.17 6.38 -20.23
N THR A 321 -20.01 7.29 -20.69
CA THR A 321 -19.75 8.12 -21.89
C THR A 321 -19.38 9.55 -21.55
N THR A 322 -19.60 9.99 -20.31
CA THR A 322 -19.36 11.34 -19.79
C THR A 322 -18.74 11.31 -18.41
N LEU A 323 -17.94 12.32 -18.09
CA LEU A 323 -17.46 12.59 -16.73
C LEU A 323 -18.49 13.49 -16.04
N ASP A 324 -19.47 12.88 -15.42
CA ASP A 324 -20.58 13.61 -14.76
C ASP A 324 -20.75 13.18 -13.29
N ASP A 325 -21.69 13.85 -12.63
CA ASP A 325 -21.97 13.61 -11.21
C ASP A 325 -22.46 12.17 -10.93
N VAL A 326 -23.06 11.50 -11.93
CA VAL A 326 -23.52 10.12 -11.79
C VAL A 326 -22.32 9.16 -11.67
N LEU A 327 -21.29 9.35 -12.49
CA LEU A 327 -20.04 8.59 -12.41
C LEU A 327 -19.36 8.79 -11.05
N TRP A 328 -19.23 10.06 -10.61
CA TRP A 328 -18.56 10.37 -9.35
C TRP A 328 -19.34 9.90 -8.12
N ALA A 329 -20.67 9.96 -8.17
CA ALA A 329 -21.52 9.38 -7.12
C ALA A 329 -21.36 7.87 -7.04
N ALA A 330 -21.28 7.17 -8.19
CA ALA A 330 -21.06 5.72 -8.24
C ALA A 330 -19.67 5.34 -7.69
N PHE A 331 -18.62 6.10 -8.05
CA PHE A 331 -17.28 5.90 -7.49
C PHE A 331 -17.26 6.07 -5.97
N THR A 332 -17.84 7.17 -5.50
CA THR A 332 -17.96 7.47 -4.05
C THR A 332 -18.72 6.36 -3.32
N ALA A 333 -19.85 5.93 -3.84
CA ALA A 333 -20.70 4.90 -3.21
C ALA A 333 -19.98 3.56 -3.07
N ARG A 334 -19.14 3.20 -4.05
CA ARG A 334 -18.40 1.93 -4.02
C ARG A 334 -17.15 2.00 -3.14
N ARG A 335 -16.50 3.17 -3.04
CA ARG A 335 -15.15 3.23 -2.47
C ARG A 335 -15.05 3.93 -1.13
N PHE A 336 -15.81 5.00 -0.91
CA PHE A 336 -15.58 5.87 0.26
C PHE A 336 -15.75 5.12 1.59
N GLU A 337 -16.93 4.56 1.86
CA GLU A 337 -17.18 3.88 3.14
C GLU A 337 -16.29 2.63 3.30
N ARG A 338 -16.00 1.92 2.21
CA ARG A 338 -15.13 0.74 2.25
C ARG A 338 -13.70 1.10 2.65
N ALA A 339 -13.09 2.09 2.02
CA ALA A 339 -11.75 2.53 2.35
C ALA A 339 -11.68 3.16 3.75
N LYS A 340 -12.65 4.00 4.09
CA LYS A 340 -12.78 4.61 5.43
C LYS A 340 -12.84 3.54 6.53
N THR A 341 -13.68 2.52 6.38
CA THR A 341 -13.80 1.42 7.35
C THR A 341 -12.46 0.70 7.55
N VAL A 342 -11.71 0.46 6.47
CA VAL A 342 -10.39 -0.17 6.56
C VAL A 342 -9.38 0.73 7.28
N VAL A 343 -9.37 2.03 6.99
CA VAL A 343 -8.49 3.00 7.68
C VAL A 343 -8.83 3.08 9.16
N GLU A 344 -10.12 3.23 9.50
CA GLU A 344 -10.59 3.32 10.90
C GLU A 344 -10.27 2.05 11.68
N ALA A 345 -10.51 0.87 11.10
CA ALA A 345 -10.16 -0.41 11.72
C ALA A 345 -8.65 -0.58 11.91
N SER A 346 -7.84 -0.12 10.95
CA SER A 346 -6.38 -0.14 11.05
C SER A 346 -5.89 0.78 12.18
N CYS A 347 -6.49 1.97 12.32
CA CYS A 347 -6.21 2.89 13.43
C CYS A 347 -6.66 2.32 14.77
N GLN A 348 -7.86 1.72 14.84
CA GLN A 348 -8.41 1.14 16.06
C GLN A 348 -7.54 0.00 16.60
N LEU A 349 -7.06 -0.87 15.69
CA LEU A 349 -6.15 -1.95 16.08
C LEU A 349 -4.84 -1.40 16.68
N GLY A 350 -4.27 -0.36 16.07
CA GLY A 350 -3.11 0.33 16.61
C GLY A 350 -3.39 1.02 17.96
N GLN A 351 -4.56 1.64 18.09
CA GLN A 351 -4.94 2.33 19.34
C GLN A 351 -5.09 1.35 20.50
N TRP A 352 -5.72 0.18 20.31
CA TRP A 352 -5.78 -0.85 21.37
C TRP A 352 -4.39 -1.30 21.85
N GLN A 353 -3.40 -1.35 20.93
CA GLN A 353 -2.03 -1.69 21.29
C GLN A 353 -1.38 -0.57 22.13
N LEU A 354 -1.56 0.70 21.73
CA LEU A 354 -1.06 1.86 22.47
C LEU A 354 -1.66 1.95 23.88
N ASP A 355 -2.95 1.65 24.02
CA ASP A 355 -3.69 1.71 25.28
C ASP A 355 -3.52 0.43 26.12
N HIS A 356 -2.79 -0.58 25.61
CA HIS A 356 -2.66 -1.92 26.22
C HIS A 356 -4.01 -2.61 26.46
N GLU A 357 -4.97 -2.37 25.57
CA GLU A 357 -6.30 -2.98 25.59
C GLU A 357 -6.37 -4.18 24.65
N GLN A 358 -7.14 -5.20 25.03
CA GLN A 358 -7.38 -6.34 24.12
C GLN A 358 -8.36 -6.00 23.01
N GLY A 359 -9.32 -5.14 23.27
CA GLY A 359 -10.40 -4.79 22.34
C GLY A 359 -11.21 -6.00 21.84
N ASP A 360 -12.12 -5.77 20.92
CA ASP A 360 -12.81 -6.84 20.20
C ASP A 360 -12.08 -7.17 18.89
N LEU A 361 -10.86 -7.70 19.00
CA LEU A 361 -10.06 -8.09 17.85
C LEU A 361 -10.79 -9.12 16.93
N PRO A 362 -11.45 -10.18 17.46
CA PRO A 362 -12.18 -11.11 16.61
C PRO A 362 -13.30 -10.44 15.80
N GLY A 363 -14.11 -9.56 16.42
CA GLY A 363 -15.19 -8.84 15.75
C GLY A 363 -14.67 -7.89 14.68
N LEU A 364 -13.60 -7.14 14.97
CA LEU A 364 -12.95 -6.26 14.01
C LEU A 364 -12.43 -7.06 12.81
N MET A 365 -11.70 -8.16 13.04
CA MET A 365 -11.17 -9.01 11.96
C MET A 365 -12.28 -9.66 11.13
N ALA A 366 -13.37 -10.13 11.76
CA ALA A 366 -14.52 -10.69 11.05
C ALA A 366 -15.18 -9.64 10.14
N THR A 367 -15.34 -8.40 10.63
CA THR A 367 -15.90 -7.28 9.87
C THR A 367 -15.05 -6.95 8.65
N ILE A 368 -13.74 -6.79 8.83
CA ILE A 368 -12.83 -6.48 7.73
C ILE A 368 -12.77 -7.64 6.73
N THR A 369 -12.64 -8.87 7.20
CA THR A 369 -12.62 -10.06 6.32
C THR A 369 -13.90 -10.15 5.48
N ALA A 370 -15.07 -9.96 6.07
CA ALA A 370 -16.34 -9.95 5.34
C ALA A 370 -16.38 -8.84 4.28
N LEU A 371 -15.93 -7.63 4.65
CA LEU A 371 -15.88 -6.49 3.75
C LEU A 371 -14.97 -6.74 2.53
N VAL A 372 -13.71 -7.14 2.77
CA VAL A 372 -12.71 -7.27 1.68
C VAL A 372 -12.86 -8.56 0.86
N SER A 373 -13.61 -9.55 1.35
CA SER A 373 -13.97 -10.74 0.58
C SER A 373 -14.94 -10.43 -0.58
N GLN A 374 -15.74 -9.38 -0.44
CA GLN A 374 -16.59 -8.92 -1.51
C GLN A 374 -15.78 -8.12 -2.55
N PRO A 375 -16.07 -8.22 -3.84
CA PRO A 375 -15.54 -7.29 -4.84
C PRO A 375 -15.89 -5.83 -4.49
N ALA A 376 -15.02 -4.91 -4.87
CA ALA A 376 -15.20 -3.47 -4.62
C ALA A 376 -16.21 -2.84 -5.59
#